data_98339323e4859a2eb861dcc4f2de653a
#
_entry.id   98339323e4859a2eb861dcc4f2de653a
#
_cell.length_a   1.000
_cell.length_b   1.000
_cell.length_c   1.000
_cell.angle_alpha   90.00
_cell.angle_beta   90.00
_cell.angle_gamma   90.00
#
_symmetry.space_group_name_H-M   'P 1'
#
loop_
_entity.id
_entity.type
_entity.pdbx_description
1 polymer ?
#
loop_
_entity_poly.entity_id
_entity_poly.type
_entity_poly.pdbx_seq_one_letter_code
_entity_poly.pdbx_strand_id
1 'polypeptide(L)'
;MFVSLLNKSVYHLFHQILSGQPFNFVHCDIWGPFIPQTVEGHRYFFSIVDDGIRFTWIYLLKQKSNVLSIFPDIYTLINTQFGAKIKSVRTDNAPELAFIDFFRSKGIHFFHSCVDTPQQNSMVEHKHQHLLNIARALHFQSNVPLGYWRDCVLTFA
;
A
#
# COMPACT_ATOMS: atom_id res chain seq x y z
N MET A 1 -9.04 -19.81 -10.49
CA MET A 1 -8.77 -19.61 -11.91
C MET A 1 -9.88 -18.79 -12.56
N PHE A 2 -10.23 -17.60 -12.01
CA PHE A 2 -11.31 -16.74 -12.55
C PHE A 2 -10.95 -15.26 -12.63
N VAL A 3 -9.69 -14.86 -12.46
CA VAL A 3 -9.31 -13.43 -12.34
C VAL A 3 -8.62 -12.87 -13.59
N SER A 4 -8.24 -13.71 -14.57
CA SER A 4 -7.41 -13.24 -15.70
C SER A 4 -8.17 -12.77 -16.94
N LEU A 5 -9.51 -12.74 -16.94
CA LEU A 5 -10.32 -12.42 -18.12
C LEU A 5 -11.26 -11.23 -17.97
N LEU A 6 -11.09 -10.38 -16.97
CA LEU A 6 -11.82 -9.11 -16.96
C LEU A 6 -11.23 -8.19 -18.04
N ASN A 7 -11.95 -8.05 -19.13
CA ASN A 7 -11.68 -7.10 -20.20
C ASN A 7 -11.45 -5.71 -19.59
N LYS A 8 -10.52 -4.90 -20.16
CA LYS A 8 -10.17 -3.54 -19.69
C LYS A 8 -11.40 -2.67 -19.39
N SER A 9 -12.48 -2.82 -20.17
CA SER A 9 -13.74 -2.09 -19.97
C SER A 9 -14.48 -2.50 -18.69
N VAL A 10 -14.52 -3.79 -18.38
CA VAL A 10 -15.16 -4.31 -17.16
C VAL A 10 -14.35 -3.89 -15.94
N TYR A 11 -13.01 -3.93 -16.05
CA TYR A 11 -12.12 -3.44 -15.01
C TYR A 11 -12.36 -1.95 -14.72
N HIS A 12 -12.43 -1.12 -15.74
CA HIS A 12 -12.65 0.33 -15.59
C HIS A 12 -14.01 0.63 -14.94
N LEU A 13 -15.04 -0.12 -15.31
CA LEU A 13 -16.37 -0.01 -14.72
C LEU A 13 -16.36 -0.42 -13.23
N PHE A 14 -15.71 -1.55 -12.90
CA PHE A 14 -15.54 -1.97 -11.49
C PHE A 14 -14.77 -0.95 -10.67
N HIS A 15 -13.70 -0.41 -11.23
CA HIS A 15 -12.92 0.64 -10.57
C HIS A 15 -13.77 1.89 -10.30
N GLN A 16 -14.56 2.36 -11.25
CA GLN A 16 -15.45 3.50 -11.07
C GLN A 16 -16.55 3.25 -10.02
N ILE A 17 -17.08 2.02 -9.95
CA ILE A 17 -18.11 1.66 -8.97
C ILE A 17 -17.53 1.53 -7.57
N LEU A 18 -16.30 1.03 -7.44
CA LEU A 18 -15.67 0.76 -6.15
C LEU A 18 -14.93 1.97 -5.56
N SER A 19 -14.37 2.84 -6.41
CA SER A 19 -13.51 3.96 -5.96
C SER A 19 -14.27 5.09 -5.25
N GLY A 20 -15.59 5.09 -5.25
CA GLY A 20 -16.40 6.19 -4.68
C GLY A 20 -16.62 6.12 -3.16
N GLN A 21 -16.28 5.02 -2.50
CA GLN A 21 -16.53 4.83 -1.07
C GLN A 21 -15.24 4.43 -0.35
N PRO A 22 -15.05 4.90 0.90
CA PRO A 22 -13.90 4.52 1.71
C PRO A 22 -13.72 3.00 1.81
N PHE A 23 -12.49 2.53 1.70
CA PHE A 23 -12.07 1.13 1.80
C PHE A 23 -12.63 0.15 0.74
N ASN A 24 -13.39 0.64 -0.23
CA ASN A 24 -13.86 -0.24 -1.31
C ASN A 24 -12.70 -0.71 -2.19
N PHE A 25 -11.71 0.15 -2.42
CA PHE A 25 -10.55 -0.17 -3.23
C PHE A 25 -9.28 0.42 -2.59
N VAL A 26 -8.34 -0.43 -2.24
CA VAL A 26 -7.06 -0.02 -1.66
C VAL A 26 -5.89 -0.52 -2.50
N HIS A 27 -4.86 0.30 -2.58
CA HIS A 27 -3.59 -0.04 -3.20
C HIS A 27 -2.57 -0.33 -2.12
N CYS A 28 -1.83 -1.41 -2.28
CA CYS A 28 -0.80 -1.82 -1.35
C CYS A 28 0.53 -1.95 -2.06
N ASP A 29 1.59 -1.45 -1.42
CA ASP A 29 2.94 -1.58 -1.94
C ASP A 29 3.99 -1.59 -0.81
N ILE A 30 5.13 -2.25 -1.08
CA ILE A 30 6.26 -2.32 -0.16
C ILE A 30 7.46 -1.64 -0.80
N TRP A 31 7.90 -0.57 -0.17
CA TRP A 31 9.05 0.20 -0.62
C TRP A 31 10.31 -0.10 0.21
N GLY A 32 11.44 -0.16 -0.43
CA GLY A 32 12.76 -0.43 0.17
C GLY A 32 13.53 -1.53 -0.57
N PRO A 33 14.71 -1.95 -0.11
CA PRO A 33 15.29 -1.64 1.20
C PRO A 33 15.96 -0.27 1.25
N PHE A 34 15.83 0.41 2.38
CA PHE A 34 16.59 1.62 2.69
C PHE A 34 17.94 1.29 3.34
N ILE A 35 18.96 2.05 2.98
CA ILE A 35 20.30 1.96 3.54
C ILE A 35 20.74 3.38 3.95
N PRO A 36 21.14 3.58 5.21
CA PRO A 36 21.15 2.62 6.33
C PRO A 36 19.75 2.29 6.84
N GLN A 37 19.63 1.17 7.54
CA GLN A 37 18.42 0.86 8.31
C GLN A 37 18.20 1.88 9.42
N THR A 38 16.96 1.99 9.91
CA THR A 38 16.67 2.83 11.09
C THR A 38 17.37 2.30 12.34
N VAL A 39 17.44 3.12 13.39
CA VAL A 39 17.98 2.71 14.71
C VAL A 39 17.28 1.44 15.23
N GLU A 40 16.00 1.27 14.91
CA GLU A 40 15.20 0.10 15.30
C GLU A 40 15.32 -1.10 14.31
N GLY A 41 16.09 -0.95 13.24
CA GLY A 41 16.35 -1.99 12.26
C GLY A 41 15.33 -2.09 11.13
N HIS A 42 14.47 -1.07 10.94
CA HIS A 42 13.56 -1.07 9.80
C HIS A 42 14.30 -0.71 8.51
N ARG A 43 13.93 -1.40 7.44
CA ARG A 43 14.53 -1.23 6.10
C ARG A 43 13.49 -0.99 5.01
N TYR A 44 12.23 -1.24 5.31
CA TYR A 44 11.12 -1.11 4.37
C TYR A 44 9.98 -0.33 5.02
N PHE A 45 9.10 0.19 4.19
CA PHE A 45 7.77 0.56 4.64
C PHE A 45 6.70 -0.07 3.73
N PHE A 46 5.61 -0.43 4.33
CA PHE A 46 4.40 -0.88 3.68
C PHE A 46 3.40 0.25 3.67
N SER A 47 2.88 0.58 2.51
CA SER A 47 1.87 1.61 2.34
C SER A 47 0.55 1.01 1.89
N ILE A 48 -0.54 1.55 2.42
CA ILE A 48 -1.90 1.29 1.97
C ILE A 48 -2.50 2.63 1.61
N VAL A 49 -2.93 2.79 0.37
CA VAL A 49 -3.59 4.00 -0.14
C VAL A 49 -5.04 3.67 -0.48
N ASP A 50 -5.96 4.35 0.17
CA ASP A 50 -7.38 4.27 -0.17
C ASP A 50 -7.66 5.06 -1.45
N ASP A 51 -8.30 4.44 -2.44
CA ASP A 51 -8.59 5.07 -3.71
C ASP A 51 -9.70 6.13 -3.62
N GLY A 52 -10.67 5.91 -2.73
CA GLY A 52 -11.82 6.78 -2.57
C GLY A 52 -11.50 8.09 -1.83
N ILE A 53 -10.88 7.98 -0.66
CA ILE A 53 -10.57 9.14 0.20
C ILE A 53 -9.13 9.61 0.10
N ARG A 54 -8.28 8.90 -0.64
CA ARG A 54 -6.86 9.23 -0.82
C ARG A 54 -6.03 9.22 0.46
N PHE A 55 -6.55 8.65 1.52
CA PHE A 55 -5.82 8.50 2.77
C PHE A 55 -4.75 7.43 2.63
N THR A 56 -3.63 7.62 3.34
CA THR A 56 -2.48 6.71 3.26
C THR A 56 -2.08 6.27 4.65
N TRP A 57 -1.96 4.97 4.86
CA TRP A 57 -1.36 4.38 6.05
C TRP A 57 0.03 3.87 5.71
N ILE A 58 0.97 4.07 6.63
CA ILE A 58 2.35 3.63 6.48
C ILE A 58 2.74 2.79 7.69
N TYR A 59 3.32 1.64 7.43
CA TYR A 59 3.85 0.71 8.43
C TYR A 59 5.30 0.39 8.12
N LEU A 60 6.17 0.52 9.13
CA LEU A 60 7.58 0.21 8.99
C LEU A 60 7.83 -1.27 9.16
N LEU A 61 8.68 -1.83 8.30
CA LEU A 61 9.00 -3.24 8.27
C LEU A 61 10.50 -3.45 8.38
N LYS A 62 10.89 -4.47 9.17
CA LYS A 62 12.27 -4.97 9.18
C LYS A 62 12.54 -5.90 8.01
N GLN A 63 11.55 -6.69 7.63
CA GLN A 63 11.55 -7.61 6.51
C GLN A 63 10.25 -7.47 5.73
N LYS A 64 10.30 -7.68 4.42
CA LYS A 64 9.09 -7.63 3.58
C LYS A 64 8.02 -8.64 4.04
N SER A 65 8.42 -9.81 4.51
CA SER A 65 7.52 -10.84 5.02
C SER A 65 6.70 -10.42 6.24
N ASN A 66 7.10 -9.40 6.97
CA ASN A 66 6.33 -8.87 8.10
C ASN A 66 4.94 -8.36 7.68
N VAL A 67 4.75 -8.03 6.41
CA VAL A 67 3.46 -7.61 5.89
C VAL A 67 2.38 -8.68 6.08
N LEU A 68 2.76 -9.96 6.08
CA LEU A 68 1.83 -11.10 6.25
C LEU A 68 1.09 -11.08 7.59
N SER A 69 1.72 -10.57 8.64
CA SER A 69 1.08 -10.38 9.95
C SER A 69 0.37 -9.03 10.07
N ILE A 70 0.92 -8.00 9.45
CA ILE A 70 0.44 -6.62 9.60
C ILE A 70 -0.89 -6.40 8.83
N PHE A 71 -1.03 -6.94 7.63
CA PHE A 71 -2.23 -6.70 6.81
C PHE A 71 -3.53 -7.22 7.46
N PRO A 72 -3.59 -8.44 8.04
CA PRO A 72 -4.76 -8.90 8.79
C PRO A 72 -5.14 -8.00 9.97
N ASP A 73 -4.13 -7.45 10.68
CA ASP A 73 -4.36 -6.53 11.80
C ASP A 73 -4.98 -5.22 11.30
N ILE A 74 -4.48 -4.68 10.19
CA ILE A 74 -5.04 -3.49 9.54
C ILE A 74 -6.48 -3.74 9.08
N TYR A 75 -6.75 -4.87 8.46
CA TYR A 75 -8.11 -5.25 8.06
C TYR A 75 -9.06 -5.25 9.25
N THR A 76 -8.61 -5.83 10.37
CA THR A 76 -9.37 -5.87 11.62
C THR A 76 -9.58 -4.47 12.20
N LEU A 77 -8.53 -3.64 12.19
CA LEU A 77 -8.59 -2.26 12.63
C LEU A 77 -9.61 -1.45 11.81
N ILE A 78 -9.56 -1.55 10.49
CA ILE A 78 -10.51 -0.86 9.61
C ILE A 78 -11.95 -1.28 9.93
N ASN A 79 -12.18 -2.58 10.10
CA ASN A 79 -13.51 -3.08 10.42
C ASN A 79 -14.00 -2.58 11.79
N THR A 80 -13.14 -2.54 12.79
CA THR A 80 -13.52 -2.15 14.16
C THR A 80 -13.64 -0.65 14.36
N GLN A 81 -12.74 0.14 13.75
CA GLN A 81 -12.69 1.59 13.94
C GLN A 81 -13.65 2.34 13.01
N PHE A 82 -13.82 1.86 11.80
CA PHE A 82 -14.60 2.54 10.76
C PHE A 82 -15.89 1.83 10.38
N GLY A 83 -16.15 0.62 10.93
CA GLY A 83 -17.28 -0.21 10.52
C GLY A 83 -17.26 -0.58 9.03
N ALA A 84 -16.10 -0.46 8.39
CA ALA A 84 -15.91 -0.66 6.96
C ALA A 84 -15.14 -1.96 6.67
N LYS A 85 -15.27 -2.46 5.44
CA LYS A 85 -14.53 -3.65 4.98
C LYS A 85 -13.79 -3.31 3.71
N ILE A 86 -12.54 -3.71 3.63
CA ILE A 86 -11.79 -3.68 2.37
C ILE A 86 -12.47 -4.67 1.41
N LYS A 87 -12.92 -4.19 0.25
CA LYS A 87 -13.56 -5.03 -0.76
C LYS A 87 -12.60 -5.49 -1.85
N SER A 88 -11.65 -4.63 -2.18
CA SER A 88 -10.68 -4.89 -3.25
C SER A 88 -9.31 -4.38 -2.89
N VAL A 89 -8.30 -5.16 -3.24
CA VAL A 89 -6.89 -4.82 -3.03
C VAL A 89 -6.15 -4.93 -4.34
N ARG A 90 -5.33 -3.93 -4.65
CA ARG A 90 -4.35 -3.98 -5.73
C ARG A 90 -2.96 -3.95 -5.16
N THR A 91 -2.10 -4.79 -5.69
CA THR A 91 -0.66 -4.77 -5.41
C THR A 91 0.11 -4.86 -6.72
N ASP A 92 1.40 -4.52 -6.66
CA ASP A 92 2.33 -4.98 -7.67
C ASP A 92 2.50 -6.52 -7.57
N ASN A 93 3.29 -7.10 -8.47
CA ASN A 93 3.54 -8.55 -8.49
C ASN A 93 4.51 -9.03 -7.39
N ALA A 94 4.59 -8.33 -6.27
CA ALA A 94 5.45 -8.74 -5.16
C ALA A 94 4.91 -10.02 -4.51
N PRO A 95 5.70 -11.11 -4.50
CA PRO A 95 5.27 -12.39 -3.91
C PRO A 95 4.87 -12.26 -2.44
N GLU A 96 5.46 -11.31 -1.74
CA GLU A 96 5.20 -11.03 -0.33
C GLU A 96 3.78 -10.53 -0.08
N LEU A 97 3.12 -9.97 -1.11
CA LEU A 97 1.75 -9.49 -1.04
C LEU A 97 0.72 -10.52 -1.50
N ALA A 98 1.12 -11.76 -1.69
CA ALA A 98 0.24 -12.85 -2.09
C ALA A 98 -0.59 -13.39 -0.91
N PHE A 99 -1.49 -12.58 -0.38
CA PHE A 99 -2.45 -12.97 0.68
C PHE A 99 -3.65 -13.76 0.15
N ILE A 100 -3.44 -14.62 -0.83
CA ILE A 100 -4.53 -15.26 -1.59
C ILE A 100 -5.54 -15.96 -0.68
N ASP A 101 -5.07 -16.73 0.31
CA ASP A 101 -5.96 -17.44 1.22
C ASP A 101 -6.69 -16.49 2.18
N PHE A 102 -6.01 -15.47 2.67
CA PHE A 102 -6.62 -14.44 3.49
C PHE A 102 -7.69 -13.67 2.69
N PHE A 103 -7.36 -13.20 1.50
CA PHE A 103 -8.31 -12.48 0.65
C PHE A 103 -9.53 -13.33 0.32
N ARG A 104 -9.32 -14.60 -0.04
CA ARG A 104 -10.42 -15.54 -0.28
C ARG A 104 -11.30 -15.73 0.96
N SER A 105 -10.70 -15.90 2.14
CA SER A 105 -11.44 -16.08 3.39
C SER A 105 -12.30 -14.88 3.79
N LYS A 106 -11.90 -13.67 3.38
CA LYS A 106 -12.59 -12.40 3.66
C LYS A 106 -13.46 -11.91 2.51
N GLY A 107 -13.47 -12.61 1.37
CA GLY A 107 -14.20 -12.19 0.17
C GLY A 107 -13.63 -10.94 -0.48
N ILE A 108 -12.33 -10.70 -0.34
CA ILE A 108 -11.63 -9.55 -0.92
C ILE A 108 -11.22 -9.88 -2.36
N HIS A 109 -11.59 -9.01 -3.29
CA HIS A 109 -11.11 -9.11 -4.67
C HIS A 109 -9.66 -8.66 -4.77
N PHE A 110 -8.83 -9.49 -5.38
CA PHE A 110 -7.41 -9.24 -5.52
C PHE A 110 -7.04 -8.95 -6.97
N PHE A 111 -6.35 -7.83 -7.19
CA PHE A 111 -5.90 -7.40 -8.50
C PHE A 111 -4.37 -7.27 -8.53
N HIS A 112 -3.74 -7.94 -9.48
CA HIS A 112 -2.35 -7.67 -9.82
C HIS A 112 -2.28 -6.48 -10.78
N SER A 113 -1.30 -5.61 -10.59
CA SER A 113 -0.96 -4.60 -11.59
C SER A 113 -0.44 -5.30 -12.84
N CYS A 114 -1.08 -5.08 -13.98
CA CYS A 114 -0.58 -5.59 -15.25
C CYS A 114 0.69 -4.81 -15.65
N VAL A 115 1.73 -5.52 -16.05
CA VAL A 115 3.00 -4.96 -16.54
C VAL A 115 2.76 -4.03 -17.74
N ASP A 116 1.71 -4.28 -18.52
CA ASP A 116 1.40 -3.55 -19.75
C ASP A 116 0.58 -2.26 -19.56
N THR A 117 0.21 -1.90 -18.33
CA THR A 117 -0.55 -0.68 -18.06
C THR A 117 0.01 0.09 -16.87
N PRO A 118 1.13 0.83 -17.06
CA PRO A 118 1.76 1.64 -16.00
C PRO A 118 0.79 2.64 -15.36
N GLN A 119 -0.19 3.12 -16.13
CA GLN A 119 -1.20 4.08 -15.68
C GLN A 119 -2.07 3.57 -14.52
N GLN A 120 -2.18 2.26 -14.31
CA GLN A 120 -2.99 1.68 -13.25
C GLN A 120 -2.35 1.78 -11.86
N ASN A 121 -1.02 1.91 -11.81
CA ASN A 121 -0.25 2.04 -10.57
C ASN A 121 0.23 3.48 -10.32
N SER A 122 0.01 4.37 -11.28
CA SER A 122 0.52 5.75 -11.26
C SER A 122 0.14 6.49 -9.98
N MET A 123 -1.04 6.22 -9.42
CA MET A 123 -1.50 6.90 -8.22
C MET A 123 -0.66 6.57 -6.98
N VAL A 124 -0.37 5.29 -6.76
CA VAL A 124 0.47 4.84 -5.63
C VAL A 124 1.91 5.29 -5.85
N GLU A 125 2.41 5.18 -7.07
CA GLU A 125 3.74 5.66 -7.45
C GLU A 125 3.89 7.17 -7.22
N HIS A 126 2.90 7.98 -7.61
CA HIS A 126 2.89 9.41 -7.34
C HIS A 126 2.84 9.73 -5.85
N LYS A 127 2.05 8.98 -5.06
CA LYS A 127 2.03 9.12 -3.60
C LYS A 127 3.39 8.78 -2.99
N HIS A 128 4.01 7.68 -3.42
CA HIS A 128 5.35 7.29 -2.96
C HIS A 128 6.40 8.35 -3.33
N GLN A 129 6.42 8.82 -4.58
CA GLN A 129 7.32 9.88 -5.02
C GLN A 129 7.15 11.14 -4.17
N HIS A 130 5.91 11.54 -3.92
CA HIS A 130 5.60 12.70 -3.08
C HIS A 130 6.10 12.52 -1.65
N LEU A 131 5.79 11.39 -1.01
CA LEU A 131 6.27 11.02 0.33
C LEU A 131 7.80 11.04 0.42
N LEU A 132 8.47 10.41 -0.53
CA LEU A 132 9.92 10.34 -0.54
C LEU A 132 10.57 11.71 -0.79
N ASN A 133 9.98 12.54 -1.64
CA ASN A 133 10.50 13.89 -1.88
C ASN A 133 10.38 14.75 -0.62
N ILE A 134 9.26 14.69 0.10
CA ILE A 134 9.08 15.40 1.36
C ILE A 134 10.02 14.86 2.42
N ALA A 135 10.11 13.53 2.58
CA ALA A 135 11.03 12.92 3.54
C ALA A 135 12.49 13.33 3.28
N ARG A 136 12.91 13.38 2.00
CA ARG A 136 14.23 13.88 1.62
C ARG A 136 14.41 15.36 1.98
N ALA A 137 13.42 16.20 1.68
CA ALA A 137 13.48 17.63 1.98
C ALA A 137 13.60 17.86 3.51
N LEU A 138 12.80 17.16 4.30
CA LEU A 138 12.89 17.21 5.77
C LEU A 138 14.24 16.75 6.28
N HIS A 139 14.74 15.63 5.75
CA HIS A 139 16.04 15.11 6.13
C HIS A 139 17.15 16.13 5.87
N PHE A 140 17.11 16.80 4.71
CA PHE A 140 18.07 17.87 4.37
C PHE A 140 17.95 19.09 5.28
N GLN A 141 16.71 19.52 5.58
CA GLN A 141 16.47 20.70 6.42
C GLN A 141 16.84 20.48 7.89
N SER A 142 16.57 19.28 8.40
CA SER A 142 16.80 18.94 9.81
C SER A 142 18.26 18.55 10.10
N ASN A 143 19.05 18.25 9.06
CA ASN A 143 20.44 17.79 9.16
C ASN A 143 20.61 16.58 10.11
N VAL A 144 19.60 15.72 10.20
CA VAL A 144 19.64 14.51 11.04
C VAL A 144 20.41 13.38 10.33
N PRO A 145 21.02 12.44 11.09
CA PRO A 145 21.66 11.27 10.50
C PRO A 145 20.71 10.44 9.64
N LEU A 146 21.25 9.78 8.61
CA LEU A 146 20.45 8.99 7.65
C LEU A 146 19.57 7.91 8.31
N GLY A 147 19.97 7.37 9.46
CA GLY A 147 19.16 6.38 10.20
C GLY A 147 17.80 6.91 10.71
N TYR A 148 17.58 8.22 10.67
CA TYR A 148 16.30 8.86 11.08
C TYR A 148 15.34 9.08 9.90
N TRP A 149 15.57 8.47 8.73
CA TRP A 149 14.67 8.57 7.59
C TRP A 149 13.21 8.16 7.94
N ARG A 150 13.04 7.26 8.91
CA ARG A 150 11.76 6.85 9.47
C ARG A 150 10.91 8.05 9.89
N ASP A 151 11.48 8.91 10.71
CA ASP A 151 10.76 10.03 11.31
C ASP A 151 10.37 11.04 10.23
N CYS A 152 11.23 11.19 9.21
CA CYS A 152 10.90 11.99 8.04
C CYS A 152 9.74 11.42 7.22
N VAL A 153 9.64 10.09 7.08
CA VAL A 153 8.52 9.44 6.35
C VAL A 153 7.24 9.51 7.17
N LEU A 154 7.29 9.22 8.49
CA LEU A 154 6.11 9.19 9.35
C LEU A 154 5.53 10.56 9.67
N THR A 155 6.30 11.63 9.54
CA THR A 155 5.81 13.00 9.78
C THR A 155 4.77 13.43 8.75
N PHE A 156 4.71 12.78 7.58
CA PHE A 156 3.82 13.12 6.47
C PHE A 156 2.85 12.01 6.05
N ALA A 157 2.78 10.94 6.83
CA ALA A 157 1.85 9.84 6.56
C ALA A 157 0.42 10.13 7.02
#